data_99f8dcd5b9d8307a674034ae1b8e1276
#
_entry.id   99f8dcd5b9d8307a674034ae1b8e1276
#
_cell.length_a   1.000
_cell.length_b   1.000
_cell.length_c   1.000
_cell.angle_alpha   90.00
_cell.angle_beta   90.00
_cell.angle_gamma   90.00
#
_symmetry.space_group_name_H-M   'P 1'
#
loop_
_entity.id
_entity.type
_entity.pdbx_description
1 polymer ?
#
loop_
_entity_poly.entity_id
_entity_poly.type
_entity_poly.pdbx_seq_one_letter_code
_entity_poly.pdbx_strand_id
1 'polypeptide(L)'
;MKWSDYFYYDETSPTGLRWNRDVFAGRTGKTKIVAKGDVAGYFTQNKNGTPKCVDVRADLVLYKAHRIIYEMMIGVIPDGFVVDHLDQNPWNNLLGNLCVKPKAMNHRNTKMNATNTTGITGVSWQTMNKGKHTYAVGRVTFEGKEFSARFGVHHYGLLPAFKLALLWRENKIKELNEKFDAGFTELHGVECKFRKGD
;
A
#
# COMPACT_ATOMS: atom_id res chain seq x y z
N MET A 1 24.86 6.90 -1.38
CA MET A 1 24.54 8.28 -1.81
C MET A 1 24.08 9.02 -0.56
N LYS A 2 24.58 10.23 -0.32
CA LYS A 2 24.12 11.05 0.82
C LYS A 2 23.01 11.96 0.30
N TRP A 3 21.76 11.67 0.65
CA TRP A 3 20.60 12.39 0.12
C TRP A 3 20.60 13.88 0.42
N SER A 4 21.13 14.28 1.58
CA SER A 4 21.23 15.69 1.97
C SER A 4 22.09 16.55 1.04
N ASP A 5 22.93 15.96 0.18
CA ASP A 5 23.70 16.69 -0.83
C ASP A 5 22.82 17.09 -2.03
N TYR A 6 21.67 16.42 -2.18
CA TYR A 6 20.73 16.61 -3.30
C TYR A 6 19.46 17.31 -2.87
N PHE A 7 18.88 16.91 -1.71
CA PHE A 7 17.56 17.28 -1.26
C PHE A 7 17.53 17.70 0.20
N TYR A 8 16.47 18.40 0.58
CA TYR A 8 16.04 18.53 1.97
C TYR A 8 14.54 18.29 2.08
N TYR A 9 14.12 17.81 3.24
CA TYR A 9 12.72 17.58 3.58
C TYR A 9 12.05 18.92 3.90
N ASP A 10 10.86 19.16 3.34
CA ASP A 10 10.04 20.33 3.57
C ASP A 10 8.56 19.95 3.52
N GLU A 11 7.89 20.03 4.67
CA GLU A 11 6.45 19.68 4.79
C GLU A 11 5.56 20.60 3.96
N THR A 12 6.01 21.79 3.60
CA THR A 12 5.29 22.71 2.73
C THR A 12 5.45 22.39 1.26
N SER A 13 6.41 21.52 0.91
CA SER A 13 6.57 21.06 -0.47
C SER A 13 5.48 20.05 -0.83
N PRO A 14 4.84 20.19 -2.00
CA PRO A 14 3.81 19.24 -2.43
C PRO A 14 4.32 17.80 -2.57
N THR A 15 5.62 17.60 -2.75
CA THR A 15 6.27 16.29 -2.86
C THR A 15 6.95 15.83 -1.57
N GLY A 16 7.04 16.72 -0.55
CA GLY A 16 7.82 16.53 0.67
C GLY A 16 9.31 16.82 0.49
N LEU A 17 9.79 17.11 -0.72
CA LEU A 17 11.20 17.34 -1.01
C LEU A 17 11.42 18.64 -1.79
N ARG A 18 12.55 19.28 -1.50
CA ARG A 18 13.12 20.37 -2.31
C ARG A 18 14.59 20.10 -2.63
N TRP A 19 15.05 20.69 -3.73
CA TRP A 19 16.45 20.61 -4.12
C TRP A 19 17.35 21.39 -3.14
N ASN A 20 18.43 20.78 -2.70
CA ASN A 20 19.44 21.42 -1.85
C ASN A 20 20.61 21.96 -2.66
N ARG A 21 20.60 21.84 -3.96
CA ARG A 21 21.62 22.34 -4.89
C ARG A 21 21.00 22.79 -6.20
N ASP A 22 21.75 23.64 -6.93
CA ASP A 22 21.45 23.93 -8.34
C ASP A 22 21.78 22.71 -9.20
N VAL A 23 20.97 22.45 -10.22
CA VAL A 23 21.21 21.40 -11.21
C VAL A 23 21.39 22.04 -12.58
N PHE A 24 22.43 21.64 -13.26
CA PHE A 24 22.80 22.15 -14.57
C PHE A 24 22.71 21.04 -15.62
N ALA A 25 22.31 21.41 -16.83
CA ALA A 25 22.23 20.51 -17.99
C ALA A 25 22.78 21.17 -19.25
N GLY A 26 22.61 20.49 -20.38
CA GLY A 26 23.13 20.91 -21.68
C GLY A 26 24.55 20.40 -21.93
N ARG A 27 24.96 20.47 -23.21
CA ARG A 27 26.25 19.96 -23.68
C ARG A 27 27.46 20.62 -22.99
N THR A 28 27.30 21.85 -22.47
CA THR A 28 28.35 22.58 -21.74
C THR A 28 28.21 22.53 -20.21
N GLY A 29 27.13 21.93 -19.69
CA GLY A 29 26.84 21.94 -18.25
C GLY A 29 26.54 23.32 -17.67
N LYS A 30 26.27 24.33 -18.50
CA LYS A 30 26.09 25.73 -18.07
C LYS A 30 24.64 26.18 -17.93
N THR A 31 23.69 25.39 -18.48
CA THR A 31 22.27 25.77 -18.40
C THR A 31 21.69 25.28 -17.08
N LYS A 32 21.38 26.21 -16.17
CA LYS A 32 20.67 25.88 -14.93
C LYS A 32 19.25 25.46 -15.29
N ILE A 33 18.87 24.24 -14.88
CA ILE A 33 17.54 23.65 -15.10
C ILE A 33 16.72 23.54 -13.83
N VAL A 34 17.37 23.57 -12.66
CA VAL A 34 16.73 23.56 -11.35
C VAL A 34 17.54 24.46 -10.42
N ALA A 35 16.87 25.25 -9.62
CA ALA A 35 17.50 26.04 -8.57
C ALA A 35 17.39 25.35 -7.21
N LYS A 36 18.35 25.61 -6.33
CA LYS A 36 18.22 25.25 -4.91
C LYS A 36 16.94 25.87 -4.35
N GLY A 37 16.14 25.05 -3.62
CA GLY A 37 14.83 25.43 -3.08
C GLY A 37 13.64 25.08 -3.98
N ASP A 38 13.85 24.75 -5.26
CA ASP A 38 12.77 24.27 -6.13
C ASP A 38 12.20 22.96 -5.62
N VAL A 39 10.91 22.70 -5.92
CA VAL A 39 10.25 21.42 -5.62
C VAL A 39 11.01 20.30 -6.31
N ALA A 40 11.34 19.24 -5.56
CA ALA A 40 12.00 18.07 -6.09
C ALA A 40 11.01 16.92 -6.28
N GLY A 41 10.96 16.40 -7.51
CA GLY A 41 10.08 15.28 -7.87
C GLY A 41 8.80 15.68 -8.57
N TYR A 42 8.07 14.67 -9.01
CA TYR A 42 6.81 14.81 -9.73
C TYR A 42 5.87 13.65 -9.41
N PHE A 43 4.58 13.94 -9.46
CA PHE A 43 3.54 12.95 -9.21
C PHE A 43 3.37 12.02 -10.41
N THR A 44 3.27 10.74 -10.15
CA THR A 44 2.95 9.73 -11.16
C THR A 44 1.61 9.08 -10.87
N GLN A 45 0.94 8.66 -11.94
CA GLN A 45 -0.36 8.03 -11.91
C GLN A 45 -0.34 6.68 -12.63
N ASN A 46 -1.26 5.81 -12.25
CA ASN A 46 -1.57 4.60 -13.00
C ASN A 46 -2.34 4.95 -14.28
N LYS A 47 -2.49 4.01 -15.21
CA LYS A 47 -3.23 4.20 -16.46
C LYS A 47 -4.69 4.65 -16.27
N ASN A 48 -5.28 4.34 -15.12
CA ASN A 48 -6.64 4.72 -14.74
C ASN A 48 -6.73 6.06 -13.97
N GLY A 49 -5.64 6.83 -13.91
CA GLY A 49 -5.59 8.13 -13.24
C GLY A 49 -5.40 8.09 -11.72
N THR A 50 -5.38 6.90 -11.10
CA THR A 50 -5.16 6.80 -9.64
C THR A 50 -3.72 7.12 -9.26
N PRO A 51 -3.48 7.71 -8.05
CA PRO A 51 -2.14 7.97 -7.53
C PRO A 51 -1.26 6.72 -7.55
N LYS A 52 0.00 6.88 -8.01
CA LYS A 52 0.98 5.80 -8.05
C LYS A 52 2.14 6.05 -7.08
N CYS A 53 2.84 7.15 -7.24
CA CYS A 53 3.94 7.56 -6.36
C CYS A 53 4.41 8.98 -6.70
N VAL A 54 5.34 9.50 -5.90
CA VAL A 54 6.16 10.66 -6.25
C VAL A 54 7.55 10.16 -6.63
N ASP A 55 7.96 10.45 -7.86
CA ASP A 55 9.26 10.08 -8.42
C ASP A 55 10.20 11.28 -8.42
N VAL A 56 11.47 11.02 -8.10
CA VAL A 56 12.55 12.01 -8.08
C VAL A 56 13.73 11.47 -8.88
N ARG A 57 14.32 12.31 -9.73
CA ARG A 57 15.51 11.93 -10.50
C ARG A 57 16.74 12.58 -9.91
N ALA A 58 17.75 11.78 -9.58
CA ALA A 58 19.08 12.22 -9.17
C ALA A 58 20.14 11.44 -9.95
N ASP A 59 21.12 12.11 -10.50
CA ASP A 59 22.21 11.52 -11.30
C ASP A 59 21.72 10.51 -12.35
N LEU A 60 20.67 10.89 -13.10
CA LEU A 60 19.98 10.08 -14.14
C LEU A 60 19.23 8.84 -13.64
N VAL A 61 19.24 8.57 -12.33
CA VAL A 61 18.54 7.45 -11.71
C VAL A 61 17.23 7.93 -11.09
N LEU A 62 16.19 7.11 -11.19
CA LEU A 62 14.86 7.38 -10.67
C LEU A 62 14.70 6.75 -9.28
N TYR A 63 14.29 7.58 -8.32
CA TYR A 63 14.06 7.19 -6.94
C TYR A 63 12.65 7.53 -6.49
N LYS A 64 12.18 6.89 -5.42
CA LYS A 64 10.89 7.17 -4.79
C LYS A 64 11.08 8.21 -3.67
N ALA A 65 10.31 9.31 -3.70
CA ALA A 65 10.44 10.39 -2.73
C ALA A 65 10.28 9.90 -1.28
N HIS A 66 9.25 9.09 -0.98
CA HIS A 66 9.03 8.55 0.37
C HIS A 66 10.23 7.77 0.92
N ARG A 67 10.96 7.04 0.06
CA ARG A 67 12.17 6.31 0.52
C ARG A 67 13.30 7.27 0.85
N ILE A 68 13.51 8.30 0.00
CA ILE A 68 14.52 9.35 0.26
C ILE A 68 14.22 10.05 1.59
N ILE A 69 12.96 10.47 1.78
CA ILE A 69 12.53 11.16 3.00
C ILE A 69 12.77 10.27 4.23
N TYR A 70 12.35 9.01 4.18
CA TYR A 70 12.54 8.09 5.29
C TYR A 70 14.02 7.89 5.61
N GLU A 71 14.86 7.63 4.60
CA GLU A 71 16.31 7.42 4.78
C GLU A 71 17.03 8.68 5.31
N MET A 72 16.59 9.87 4.92
CA MET A 72 17.15 11.14 5.39
C MET A 72 16.78 11.46 6.84
N MET A 73 15.52 11.21 7.21
CA MET A 73 14.95 11.71 8.46
C MET A 73 14.99 10.68 9.58
N ILE A 74 14.93 9.38 9.25
CA ILE A 74 14.83 8.29 10.23
C ILE A 74 16.04 7.37 10.15
N GLY A 75 16.44 6.95 8.95
CA GLY A 75 17.60 6.08 8.76
C GLY A 75 17.40 5.02 7.69
N VAL A 76 18.36 4.10 7.61
CA VAL A 76 18.43 3.07 6.59
C VAL A 76 17.19 2.16 6.64
N ILE A 77 16.60 1.91 5.48
CA ILE A 77 15.51 0.94 5.33
C ILE A 77 16.12 -0.47 5.35
N PRO A 78 15.78 -1.34 6.31
CA PRO A 78 16.34 -2.68 6.40
C PRO A 78 16.01 -3.53 5.17
N ASP A 79 16.86 -4.50 4.86
CA ASP A 79 16.59 -5.46 3.78
C ASP A 79 15.29 -6.24 4.05
N GLY A 80 14.49 -6.43 3.00
CA GLY A 80 13.18 -7.08 3.12
C GLY A 80 12.06 -6.17 3.63
N PHE A 81 12.35 -4.89 3.96
CA PHE A 81 11.36 -3.90 4.37
C PHE A 81 11.02 -2.92 3.25
N VAL A 82 9.86 -2.30 3.37
CA VAL A 82 9.38 -1.24 2.46
C VAL A 82 8.86 -0.06 3.28
N VAL A 83 9.00 1.14 2.72
CA VAL A 83 8.31 2.33 3.24
C VAL A 83 6.90 2.33 2.67
N ASP A 84 5.92 2.48 3.54
CA ASP A 84 4.50 2.52 3.17
C ASP A 84 3.83 3.77 3.74
N HIS A 85 2.66 4.12 3.16
CA HIS A 85 1.87 5.27 3.56
C HIS A 85 0.71 4.82 4.46
N LEU A 86 0.62 5.38 5.67
CA LEU A 86 -0.41 5.01 6.65
C LEU A 86 -1.82 5.30 6.14
N ASP A 87 -2.00 6.41 5.41
CA ASP A 87 -3.27 6.82 4.81
C ASP A 87 -3.54 6.15 3.44
N GLN A 88 -2.65 5.27 2.97
CA GLN A 88 -2.70 4.63 1.64
C GLN A 88 -2.69 5.63 0.46
N ASN A 89 -2.33 6.90 0.68
CA ASN A 89 -2.14 7.89 -0.37
C ASN A 89 -0.65 7.99 -0.74
N PRO A 90 -0.20 7.43 -1.88
CA PRO A 90 1.21 7.38 -2.25
C PRO A 90 1.78 8.75 -2.68
N TRP A 91 0.98 9.80 -2.63
CA TRP A 91 1.41 11.18 -2.85
C TRP A 91 1.63 11.95 -1.55
N ASN A 92 1.10 11.46 -0.42
CA ASN A 92 1.27 12.09 0.89
C ASN A 92 2.57 11.63 1.55
N ASN A 93 3.65 12.33 1.27
CA ASN A 93 4.99 12.04 1.76
C ASN A 93 5.34 12.77 3.08
N LEU A 94 4.34 13.23 3.83
CA LEU A 94 4.60 13.76 5.17
C LEU A 94 5.23 12.69 6.05
N LEU A 95 6.28 13.08 6.81
CA LEU A 95 7.06 12.13 7.61
C LEU A 95 6.20 11.33 8.58
N GLY A 96 5.22 11.96 9.24
CA GLY A 96 4.27 11.29 10.13
C GLY A 96 3.32 10.30 9.45
N ASN A 97 3.25 10.31 8.12
CA ASN A 97 2.45 9.38 7.32
C ASN A 97 3.28 8.19 6.78
N LEU A 98 4.60 8.19 6.98
CA LEU A 98 5.49 7.14 6.47
C LEU A 98 5.84 6.13 7.57
N CYS A 99 5.71 4.85 7.27
CA CYS A 99 6.13 3.76 8.14
C CYS A 99 6.93 2.71 7.38
N VAL A 100 7.83 2.03 8.08
CA VAL A 100 8.57 0.89 7.54
C VAL A 100 7.94 -0.40 8.04
N LYS A 101 7.68 -1.32 7.13
CA LYS A 101 7.12 -2.64 7.46
C LYS A 101 7.70 -3.74 6.56
N PRO A 102 7.71 -4.99 7.00
CA PRO A 102 8.12 -6.11 6.18
C PRO A 102 7.33 -6.14 4.86
N LYS A 103 8.02 -6.39 3.74
CA LYS A 103 7.39 -6.47 2.41
C LYS A 103 6.22 -7.45 2.36
N ALA A 104 6.33 -8.58 3.08
CA ALA A 104 5.25 -9.55 3.20
C ALA A 104 3.98 -8.97 3.86
N MET A 105 4.13 -8.14 4.90
CA MET A 105 3.00 -7.47 5.55
C MET A 105 2.34 -6.42 4.64
N ASN A 106 3.13 -5.71 3.84
CA ASN A 106 2.59 -4.72 2.90
C ASN A 106 1.66 -5.36 1.86
N HIS A 107 2.01 -6.53 1.35
CA HIS A 107 1.15 -7.28 0.42
C HIS A 107 -0.16 -7.77 1.06
N ARG A 108 -0.18 -8.01 2.36
CA ARG A 108 -1.40 -8.46 3.08
C ARG A 108 -2.42 -7.34 3.28
N ASN A 109 -1.96 -6.09 3.34
CA ASN A 109 -2.79 -4.90 3.60
C ASN A 109 -3.18 -4.13 2.32
N THR A 110 -3.24 -4.81 1.17
CA THR A 110 -3.67 -4.19 -0.09
C THR A 110 -5.16 -3.88 -0.09
N LYS A 111 -5.54 -2.82 -0.81
CA LYS A 111 -6.95 -2.47 -1.05
C LYS A 111 -7.71 -3.63 -1.69
N MET A 112 -9.01 -3.68 -1.44
CA MET A 112 -9.93 -4.60 -2.08
C MET A 112 -9.80 -4.55 -3.61
N ASN A 113 -9.82 -5.71 -4.27
CA ASN A 113 -9.75 -5.77 -5.73
C ASN A 113 -11.02 -5.15 -6.34
N ALA A 114 -10.87 -4.36 -7.39
CA ALA A 114 -11.98 -3.73 -8.11
C ALA A 114 -13.01 -4.75 -8.68
N THR A 115 -12.62 -6.01 -8.87
CA THR A 115 -13.51 -7.11 -9.29
C THR A 115 -14.27 -7.76 -8.14
N ASN A 116 -14.08 -7.30 -6.90
CA ASN A 116 -14.80 -7.85 -5.75
C ASN A 116 -16.26 -7.39 -5.77
N THR A 117 -17.17 -8.34 -5.90
CA THR A 117 -18.63 -8.10 -5.96
C THR A 117 -19.31 -8.19 -4.59
N THR A 118 -18.60 -8.62 -3.54
CA THR A 118 -19.19 -8.82 -2.20
C THR A 118 -18.96 -7.64 -1.26
N GLY A 119 -18.06 -6.70 -1.63
CA GLY A 119 -17.64 -5.60 -0.76
C GLY A 119 -16.70 -6.00 0.37
N ILE A 120 -16.30 -7.28 0.45
CA ILE A 120 -15.40 -7.79 1.50
C ILE A 120 -14.31 -8.62 0.87
N THR A 121 -13.04 -8.24 1.09
CA THR A 121 -11.89 -9.01 0.59
C THR A 121 -11.84 -10.40 1.20
N GLY A 122 -11.60 -11.42 0.36
CA GLY A 122 -11.49 -12.80 0.80
C GLY A 122 -12.85 -13.45 1.11
N VAL A 123 -13.97 -12.79 0.87
CA VAL A 123 -15.31 -13.42 0.87
C VAL A 123 -15.89 -13.34 -0.53
N SER A 124 -16.37 -14.45 -1.04
CA SER A 124 -16.91 -14.53 -2.41
C SER A 124 -18.04 -15.56 -2.51
N TRP A 125 -18.86 -15.43 -3.53
CA TRP A 125 -19.80 -16.45 -3.93
C TRP A 125 -19.13 -17.44 -4.88
N GLN A 126 -19.36 -18.72 -4.70
CA GLN A 126 -18.91 -19.78 -5.59
C GLN A 126 -20.08 -20.67 -5.95
N THR A 127 -20.31 -20.85 -7.26
CA THR A 127 -21.34 -21.74 -7.76
C THR A 127 -20.70 -22.99 -8.36
N MET A 128 -21.21 -24.15 -8.01
CA MET A 128 -20.72 -25.47 -8.43
C MET A 128 -21.82 -26.24 -9.11
N ASN A 129 -21.44 -27.35 -9.78
CA ASN A 129 -22.38 -28.27 -10.48
C ASN A 129 -23.32 -27.57 -11.47
N LYS A 130 -22.71 -26.77 -12.39
CA LYS A 130 -23.47 -26.04 -13.45
C LYS A 130 -24.59 -25.15 -12.88
N GLY A 131 -24.35 -24.51 -11.75
CA GLY A 131 -25.32 -23.56 -11.16
C GLY A 131 -26.22 -24.14 -10.07
N LYS A 132 -26.15 -25.44 -9.79
CA LYS A 132 -27.07 -26.09 -8.84
C LYS A 132 -26.80 -25.80 -7.37
N HIS A 133 -25.56 -25.54 -7.02
CA HIS A 133 -25.17 -25.29 -5.62
C HIS A 133 -24.35 -23.99 -5.49
N THR A 134 -24.83 -23.11 -4.65
CA THR A 134 -24.14 -21.85 -4.33
C THR A 134 -23.59 -21.90 -2.90
N TYR A 135 -22.37 -21.43 -2.75
CA TYR A 135 -21.65 -21.36 -1.47
C TYR A 135 -21.13 -19.94 -1.24
N ALA A 136 -21.20 -19.47 -0.01
CA ALA A 136 -20.36 -18.39 0.47
C ALA A 136 -19.00 -18.96 0.87
N VAL A 137 -17.92 -18.36 0.42
CA VAL A 137 -16.54 -18.85 0.64
C VAL A 137 -15.72 -17.78 1.31
N GLY A 138 -15.20 -18.09 2.49
CA GLY A 138 -14.17 -17.31 3.16
C GLY A 138 -12.78 -17.83 2.77
N ARG A 139 -11.83 -16.93 2.45
CA ARG A 139 -10.44 -17.26 2.11
C ARG A 139 -9.47 -16.33 2.80
N VAL A 140 -8.32 -16.89 3.21
CA VAL A 140 -7.16 -16.15 3.71
C VAL A 140 -5.90 -16.82 3.14
N THR A 141 -4.99 -16.04 2.57
CA THR A 141 -3.69 -16.55 2.10
C THR A 141 -2.60 -16.07 3.05
N PHE A 142 -1.79 -16.96 3.55
CA PHE A 142 -0.65 -16.68 4.42
C PHE A 142 0.54 -17.54 4.00
N GLU A 143 1.69 -16.92 3.74
CA GLU A 143 2.95 -17.59 3.32
C GLU A 143 2.77 -18.55 2.14
N GLY A 144 2.00 -18.13 1.13
CA GLY A 144 1.73 -18.93 -0.07
C GLY A 144 0.70 -20.05 0.11
N LYS A 145 0.22 -20.29 1.35
CA LYS A 145 -0.82 -21.28 1.66
C LYS A 145 -2.19 -20.62 1.72
N GLU A 146 -3.16 -21.16 0.97
CA GLU A 146 -4.55 -20.75 1.04
C GLU A 146 -5.31 -21.56 2.10
N PHE A 147 -6.00 -20.84 2.99
CA PHE A 147 -6.98 -21.38 3.92
C PHE A 147 -8.37 -20.96 3.43
N SER A 148 -9.32 -21.88 3.36
CA SER A 148 -10.68 -21.56 2.92
C SER A 148 -11.72 -22.41 3.61
N ALA A 149 -12.94 -21.85 3.76
CA ALA A 149 -14.13 -22.59 4.18
C ALA A 149 -15.31 -22.20 3.29
N ARG A 150 -16.23 -23.15 3.11
CA ARG A 150 -17.42 -23.02 2.26
C ARG A 150 -18.68 -23.27 3.07
N PHE A 151 -19.66 -22.38 2.89
CA PHE A 151 -20.96 -22.46 3.57
C PHE A 151 -22.07 -22.51 2.53
N GLY A 152 -22.78 -23.63 2.46
CA GLY A 152 -23.80 -23.91 1.44
C GLY A 152 -25.06 -23.09 1.64
N VAL A 153 -25.49 -22.34 0.62
CA VAL A 153 -26.74 -21.57 0.67
C VAL A 153 -27.96 -22.47 0.86
N HIS A 154 -27.92 -23.70 0.34
CA HIS A 154 -29.00 -24.69 0.50
C HIS A 154 -29.15 -25.19 1.95
N HIS A 155 -28.12 -25.09 2.79
CA HIS A 155 -28.19 -25.46 4.21
C HIS A 155 -28.56 -24.29 5.12
N TYR A 156 -27.98 -23.13 4.86
CA TYR A 156 -28.02 -22.00 5.80
C TYR A 156 -28.90 -20.85 5.30
N GLY A 157 -29.25 -20.80 4.01
CA GLY A 157 -29.80 -19.62 3.36
C GLY A 157 -28.69 -18.64 2.94
N LEU A 158 -29.04 -17.68 2.07
CA LEU A 158 -28.07 -16.78 1.45
C LEU A 158 -27.31 -15.91 2.48
N LEU A 159 -28.06 -15.17 3.29
CA LEU A 159 -27.48 -14.22 4.24
C LEU A 159 -26.72 -14.90 5.39
N PRO A 160 -27.24 -15.96 6.04
CA PRO A 160 -26.48 -16.69 7.04
C PRO A 160 -25.23 -17.35 6.49
N ALA A 161 -25.25 -17.95 5.30
CA ALA A 161 -24.05 -18.52 4.68
C ALA A 161 -22.95 -17.45 4.49
N PHE A 162 -23.33 -16.25 4.06
CA PHE A 162 -22.39 -15.13 3.90
C PHE A 162 -21.80 -14.68 5.25
N LYS A 163 -22.63 -14.55 6.29
CA LYS A 163 -22.18 -14.19 7.64
C LYS A 163 -21.21 -15.24 8.22
N LEU A 164 -21.47 -16.54 7.99
CA LEU A 164 -20.58 -17.61 8.42
C LEU A 164 -19.22 -17.56 7.71
N ALA A 165 -19.19 -17.26 6.40
CA ALA A 165 -17.96 -17.11 5.64
C ALA A 165 -17.12 -15.91 6.14
N LEU A 166 -17.80 -14.81 6.47
CA LEU A 166 -17.16 -13.62 7.04
C LEU A 166 -16.57 -13.94 8.42
N LEU A 167 -17.36 -14.49 9.33
CA LEU A 167 -16.92 -14.83 10.70
C LEU A 167 -15.76 -15.83 10.70
N TRP A 168 -15.83 -16.84 9.83
CA TRP A 168 -14.72 -17.80 9.67
C TRP A 168 -13.43 -17.09 9.24
N ARG A 169 -13.52 -16.17 8.29
CA ARG A 169 -12.37 -15.40 7.81
C ARG A 169 -11.76 -14.52 8.90
N GLU A 170 -12.59 -13.80 9.65
CA GLU A 170 -12.15 -12.97 10.79
C GLU A 170 -11.43 -13.81 11.84
N ASN A 171 -12.00 -14.95 12.23
CA ASN A 171 -11.39 -15.87 13.19
C ASN A 171 -10.07 -16.45 12.67
N LYS A 172 -9.99 -16.77 11.37
CA LYS A 172 -8.75 -17.27 10.78
C LYS A 172 -7.65 -16.21 10.76
N ILE A 173 -7.99 -14.96 10.46
CA ILE A 173 -7.06 -13.82 10.54
C ILE A 173 -6.55 -13.63 11.97
N LYS A 174 -7.45 -13.66 12.95
CA LYS A 174 -7.10 -13.55 14.37
C LYS A 174 -6.15 -14.68 14.79
N GLU A 175 -6.46 -15.92 14.45
CA GLU A 175 -5.61 -17.09 14.71
C GLU A 175 -4.20 -16.92 14.11
N LEU A 176 -4.10 -16.45 12.87
CA LEU A 176 -2.83 -16.26 12.18
C LEU A 176 -2.00 -15.12 12.80
N ASN A 177 -2.66 -14.04 13.22
CA ASN A 177 -1.99 -12.94 13.91
C ASN A 177 -1.46 -13.39 15.29
N GLU A 178 -2.25 -14.14 16.05
CA GLU A 178 -1.86 -14.62 17.37
C GLU A 178 -0.72 -15.65 17.33
N LYS A 179 -0.75 -16.56 16.34
CA LYS A 179 0.25 -17.65 16.26
C LYS A 179 1.55 -17.24 15.56
N PHE A 180 1.47 -16.34 14.57
CA PHE A 180 2.58 -16.10 13.64
C PHE A 180 2.93 -14.62 13.48
N ASP A 181 2.30 -13.72 14.27
CA ASP A 181 2.43 -12.28 14.08
C ASP A 181 2.24 -11.89 12.60
N ALA A 182 1.16 -12.42 11.99
CA ALA A 182 0.97 -12.40 10.55
C ALA A 182 0.77 -10.99 9.96
N GLY A 183 0.54 -9.98 10.80
CA GLY A 183 0.46 -8.56 10.41
C GLY A 183 -0.76 -8.22 9.56
N PHE A 184 -1.84 -9.00 9.66
CA PHE A 184 -3.14 -8.58 9.12
C PHE A 184 -3.71 -7.48 10.01
N THR A 185 -4.05 -6.34 9.41
CA THR A 185 -4.67 -5.20 10.12
C THR A 185 -6.19 -5.24 9.96
N GLU A 186 -6.90 -4.46 10.79
CA GLU A 186 -8.35 -4.24 10.66
C GLU A 186 -8.74 -3.67 9.29
N LEU A 187 -7.80 -2.97 8.63
CA LEU A 187 -7.97 -2.42 7.28
C LEU A 187 -7.76 -3.45 6.17
N HIS A 188 -7.40 -4.70 6.51
CA HIS A 188 -7.16 -5.74 5.52
C HIS A 188 -8.44 -6.07 4.77
N GLY A 189 -8.53 -5.57 3.55
CA GLY A 189 -9.65 -5.80 2.66
C GLY A 189 -10.91 -4.98 2.93
N VAL A 190 -10.81 -3.92 3.74
CA VAL A 190 -11.86 -2.91 3.90
C VAL A 190 -11.51 -1.70 3.05
N GLU A 191 -12.49 -1.07 2.40
CA GLU A 191 -12.28 0.26 1.82
C GLU A 191 -11.84 1.21 2.93
N CYS A 192 -10.70 1.86 2.73
CA CYS A 192 -10.20 2.85 3.69
C CYS A 192 -11.16 4.03 3.76
N LYS A 193 -12.13 3.99 4.65
CA LYS A 193 -12.78 5.20 5.12
C LYS A 193 -11.81 5.86 6.08
N PHE A 194 -11.25 7.00 5.66
CA PHE A 194 -10.42 7.85 6.50
C PHE A 194 -10.98 7.90 7.92
N ARG A 195 -10.28 7.41 8.91
CA ARG A 195 -10.45 7.92 10.26
C ARG A 195 -9.82 9.32 10.25
N LYS A 196 -10.67 10.35 10.21
CA LYS A 196 -10.27 11.67 10.66
C LYS A 196 -9.78 11.49 12.09
N GLY A 197 -8.60 12.05 12.35
CA GLY A 197 -7.83 11.86 13.56
C GLY A 197 -8.62 11.94 14.86
N ASP A 198 -8.14 11.16 15.77
CA ASP A 198 -8.17 11.49 17.19
C ASP A 198 -6.85 12.17 17.53
#